data_95140224a77ca8733fe704ae3aeca905
#
_entry.id   95140224a77ca8733fe704ae3aeca905
#
_cell.length_a   1.000
_cell.length_b   1.000
_cell.length_c   1.000
_cell.angle_alpha   90.00
_cell.angle_beta   90.00
_cell.angle_gamma   90.00
#
_symmetry.space_group_name_H-M   'P 1'
#
loop_
_entity.id
_entity.type
_entity.pdbx_description
1 polymer ?
#
loop_
_entity_poly.entity_id
_entity_poly.type
_entity_poly.pdbx_seq_one_letter_code
_entity_poly.pdbx_strand_id
1 'polypeptide(L)'
;MLYYGKKLLIFMISVGLLSLVTFYVSRLAPGDPLFSYYGERVEKMSPEEREWAEEKLGLNDKISVQYSRWIHQVFHGNFGRSYKYKMDVLDVLKSRLGNTLLLGGTGFLIIFAGALLLGVICAWKEGGWLDKIICKAGTIISCVPEFWLALVLILVFSVSLRWLPSSGAYAVGQEKNISDRILHMILPLTVIVTEHLWYYGYMVRNKMLDEIRADYVLLAKAKGIKKSRIMLVHCMRNIMPSYLSIMAISVTHIMGGTYVAETVFSYPGIGTLAYESARYKDYNLLMIISLMSGIIIIACNMAAQILNERIDPRMRISRQSEMQEVDNYE
;
A
#
# COMPACT_ATOMS: atom_id res chain seq x y z
N MET A 1 0.47 -12.19 -27.89
CA MET A 1 0.34 -13.22 -26.85
C MET A 1 1.62 -13.41 -26.05
N LEU A 2 2.80 -13.52 -26.68
CA LEU A 2 4.10 -13.74 -25.99
C LEU A 2 4.42 -12.69 -24.92
N TYR A 3 4.10 -11.42 -25.18
CA TYR A 3 4.38 -10.29 -24.29
C TYR A 3 3.62 -10.36 -22.94
N TYR A 4 2.31 -10.62 -22.96
CA TYR A 4 1.53 -10.79 -21.72
C TYR A 4 1.91 -12.08 -20.98
N GLY A 5 2.32 -13.13 -21.73
CA GLY A 5 2.87 -14.35 -21.14
C GLY A 5 4.15 -14.09 -20.35
N LYS A 6 5.09 -13.27 -20.89
CA LYS A 6 6.32 -12.87 -20.18
C LYS A 6 6.00 -12.07 -18.90
N LYS A 7 5.04 -11.15 -18.94
CA LYS A 7 4.62 -10.41 -17.73
C LYS A 7 4.00 -11.31 -16.67
N LEU A 8 3.14 -12.24 -17.10
CA LEU A 8 2.55 -13.21 -16.17
C LEU A 8 3.63 -14.11 -15.55
N LEU A 9 4.61 -14.53 -16.33
CA LEU A 9 5.75 -15.33 -15.83
C LEU A 9 6.54 -14.54 -14.78
N ILE A 10 6.88 -13.27 -15.07
CA ILE A 10 7.58 -12.40 -14.12
C ILE A 10 6.75 -12.24 -12.83
N PHE A 11 5.44 -12.04 -12.94
CA PHE A 11 4.55 -11.98 -11.78
C PHE A 11 4.61 -13.25 -10.95
N MET A 12 4.48 -14.41 -11.58
CA MET A 12 4.53 -15.71 -10.90
C MET A 12 5.89 -15.96 -10.22
N ILE A 13 6.99 -15.62 -10.89
CA ILE A 13 8.33 -15.73 -10.31
C ILE A 13 8.46 -14.79 -9.11
N SER A 14 8.00 -13.54 -9.21
CA SER A 14 8.06 -12.56 -8.13
C SER A 14 7.25 -13.01 -6.91
N VAL A 15 6.05 -13.53 -7.11
CA VAL A 15 5.20 -14.07 -6.03
C VAL A 15 5.84 -15.31 -5.42
N GLY A 16 6.42 -16.22 -6.24
CA GLY A 16 7.14 -17.39 -5.77
C GLY A 16 8.35 -17.03 -4.91
N LEU A 17 9.16 -16.06 -5.37
CA LEU A 17 10.30 -15.56 -4.61
C LEU A 17 9.86 -14.89 -3.30
N LEU A 18 8.82 -14.07 -3.35
CA LEU A 18 8.25 -13.43 -2.16
C LEU A 18 7.79 -14.47 -1.14
N SER A 19 7.07 -15.51 -1.57
CA SER A 19 6.59 -16.57 -0.67
C SER A 19 7.75 -17.31 -0.01
N LEU A 20 8.79 -17.61 -0.79
CA LEU A 20 10.00 -18.26 -0.30
C LEU A 20 10.72 -17.39 0.74
N VAL A 21 10.97 -16.11 0.43
CA VAL A 21 11.63 -15.17 1.35
C VAL A 21 10.80 -15.01 2.62
N THR A 22 9.49 -14.79 2.51
CA THR A 22 8.61 -14.61 3.67
C THR A 22 8.61 -15.83 4.58
N PHE A 23 8.58 -17.04 4.00
CA PHE A 23 8.64 -18.29 4.75
C PHE A 23 9.99 -18.45 5.47
N TYR A 24 11.11 -18.28 4.76
CA TYR A 24 12.45 -18.43 5.37
C TYR A 24 12.68 -17.38 6.46
N VAL A 25 12.31 -16.11 6.24
CA VAL A 25 12.42 -15.06 7.25
C VAL A 25 11.61 -15.40 8.50
N SER A 26 10.39 -15.92 8.34
CA SER A 26 9.58 -16.34 9.48
C SER A 26 10.18 -17.48 10.29
N ARG A 27 10.94 -18.37 9.64
CA ARG A 27 11.64 -19.48 10.30
C ARG A 27 12.96 -19.07 10.94
N LEU A 28 13.60 -18.00 10.45
CA LEU A 28 14.80 -17.41 11.04
C LEU A 28 14.46 -16.39 12.14
N ALA A 29 13.21 -16.01 12.28
CA ALA A 29 12.77 -15.05 13.29
C ALA A 29 13.06 -15.57 14.71
N PRO A 30 13.53 -14.72 15.62
CA PRO A 30 13.91 -15.13 16.96
C PRO A 30 12.68 -15.62 17.74
N GLY A 31 12.77 -16.83 18.27
CA GLY A 31 11.75 -17.46 19.11
C GLY A 31 11.52 -18.91 18.75
N ASP A 32 10.70 -19.55 19.55
CA ASP A 32 10.32 -20.94 19.37
C ASP A 32 9.24 -21.05 18.28
N PRO A 33 9.43 -21.83 17.20
CA PRO A 33 8.42 -22.05 16.17
C PRO A 33 7.10 -22.58 16.71
N LEU A 34 7.12 -23.35 17.81
CA LEU A 34 5.91 -23.85 18.46
C LEU A 34 5.03 -22.74 18.99
N PHE A 35 5.61 -21.58 19.31
CA PHE A 35 4.87 -20.44 19.85
C PHE A 35 3.76 -19.96 18.88
N SER A 36 4.00 -20.04 17.56
CA SER A 36 3.00 -19.71 16.54
C SER A 36 1.78 -20.63 16.52
N TYR A 37 1.88 -21.80 17.17
CA TYR A 37 0.82 -22.80 17.20
C TYR A 37 0.17 -22.93 18.58
N TYR A 38 0.99 -22.86 19.64
CA TYR A 38 0.56 -23.13 21.02
C TYR A 38 0.69 -21.92 21.95
N GLY A 39 1.41 -20.87 21.53
CA GLY A 39 1.63 -19.63 22.29
C GLY A 39 2.37 -19.86 23.60
N GLU A 40 1.99 -19.13 24.64
CA GLU A 40 2.58 -19.24 26.00
C GLU A 40 2.46 -20.63 26.62
N ARG A 41 1.58 -21.49 26.07
CA ARG A 41 1.48 -22.87 26.54
C ARG A 41 2.76 -23.67 26.29
N VAL A 42 3.56 -23.27 25.30
CA VAL A 42 4.87 -23.89 25.01
C VAL A 42 5.80 -23.88 26.21
N GLU A 43 5.78 -22.80 27.01
CA GLU A 43 6.60 -22.67 28.22
C GLU A 43 6.21 -23.68 29.34
N LYS A 44 4.99 -24.22 29.26
CA LYS A 44 4.45 -25.17 30.23
C LYS A 44 4.44 -26.61 29.73
N MET A 45 4.90 -26.85 28.49
CA MET A 45 4.96 -28.20 27.91
C MET A 45 6.10 -29.02 28.53
N SER A 46 5.81 -30.29 28.79
CA SER A 46 6.86 -31.25 29.10
C SER A 46 7.80 -31.46 27.91
N PRO A 47 9.04 -31.92 28.11
CA PRO A 47 9.94 -32.27 27.00
C PRO A 47 9.32 -33.24 25.99
N GLU A 48 8.56 -34.21 26.47
CA GLU A 48 7.88 -35.23 25.66
C GLU A 48 6.73 -34.62 24.83
N GLU A 49 5.92 -33.75 25.46
CA GLU A 49 4.85 -33.03 24.75
C GLU A 49 5.41 -32.10 23.68
N ARG A 50 6.55 -31.49 23.93
CA ARG A 50 7.24 -30.62 23.00
C ARG A 50 7.77 -31.40 21.80
N GLU A 51 8.49 -32.48 22.02
CA GLU A 51 9.04 -33.35 20.97
C GLU A 51 7.92 -33.89 20.07
N TRP A 52 6.81 -34.37 20.67
CA TRP A 52 5.63 -34.81 19.95
C TRP A 52 5.00 -33.68 19.09
N ALA A 53 4.93 -32.47 19.62
CA ALA A 53 4.37 -31.32 18.90
C ALA A 53 5.27 -30.90 17.73
N GLU A 54 6.59 -30.90 17.93
CA GLU A 54 7.59 -30.61 16.86
C GLU A 54 7.52 -31.65 15.74
N GLU A 55 7.46 -32.94 16.09
CA GLU A 55 7.33 -34.04 15.13
C GLU A 55 6.02 -33.94 14.36
N LYS A 56 4.89 -33.74 15.06
CA LYS A 56 3.57 -33.61 14.45
C LYS A 56 3.47 -32.45 13.47
N LEU A 57 4.12 -31.31 13.75
CA LEU A 57 4.15 -30.15 12.90
C LEU A 57 5.27 -30.21 11.84
N GLY A 58 6.14 -31.24 11.93
CA GLY A 58 7.28 -31.42 11.03
C GLY A 58 8.30 -30.29 11.14
N LEU A 59 8.49 -29.73 12.33
CA LEU A 59 9.44 -28.63 12.56
C LEU A 59 10.88 -29.13 12.53
N ASN A 60 11.10 -30.41 12.78
CA ASN A 60 12.41 -31.09 12.70
C ASN A 60 12.81 -31.45 11.26
N ASP A 61 11.91 -31.31 10.28
CA ASP A 61 12.20 -31.55 8.88
C ASP A 61 13.10 -30.41 8.31
N LYS A 62 13.78 -30.72 7.19
CA LYS A 62 14.53 -29.70 6.45
C LYS A 62 13.61 -28.54 6.07
N ILE A 63 14.08 -27.29 6.16
CA ILE A 63 13.29 -26.08 5.87
C ILE A 63 12.64 -26.16 4.47
N SER A 64 13.32 -26.76 3.47
CA SER A 64 12.76 -26.95 2.13
C SER A 64 11.53 -27.87 2.13
N VAL A 65 11.51 -28.91 2.97
CA VAL A 65 10.36 -29.82 3.12
C VAL A 65 9.20 -29.10 3.81
N GLN A 66 9.51 -28.33 4.86
CA GLN A 66 8.52 -27.49 5.55
C GLN A 66 7.89 -26.46 4.58
N TYR A 67 8.70 -25.80 3.74
CA TYR A 67 8.20 -24.87 2.72
C TYR A 67 7.30 -25.56 1.69
N SER A 68 7.73 -26.72 1.16
CA SER A 68 6.92 -27.47 0.20
C SER A 68 5.56 -27.89 0.78
N ARG A 69 5.52 -28.31 2.04
CA ARG A 69 4.29 -28.65 2.74
C ARG A 69 3.40 -27.42 2.95
N TRP A 70 3.99 -26.31 3.38
CA TRP A 70 3.26 -25.06 3.61
C TRP A 70 2.66 -24.51 2.30
N ILE A 71 3.44 -24.43 1.23
CA ILE A 71 2.95 -23.91 -0.05
C ILE A 71 1.85 -24.78 -0.64
N HIS A 72 1.99 -26.12 -0.47
CA HIS A 72 0.95 -27.06 -0.87
C HIS A 72 -0.37 -26.80 -0.09
N GLN A 73 -0.31 -26.57 1.21
CA GLN A 73 -1.47 -26.21 2.03
C GLN A 73 -2.10 -24.88 1.58
N VAL A 74 -1.29 -23.86 1.30
CA VAL A 74 -1.74 -22.55 0.81
C VAL A 74 -2.51 -22.72 -0.51
N PHE A 75 -2.01 -23.52 -1.46
CA PHE A 75 -2.72 -23.78 -2.72
C PHE A 75 -4.05 -24.54 -2.55
N HIS A 76 -4.21 -25.27 -1.45
CA HIS A 76 -5.49 -25.93 -1.09
C HIS A 76 -6.38 -25.04 -0.21
N GLY A 77 -6.04 -23.75 -0.03
CA GLY A 77 -6.83 -22.81 0.74
C GLY A 77 -6.68 -22.94 2.27
N ASN A 78 -5.74 -23.77 2.73
CA ASN A 78 -5.41 -23.87 4.14
C ASN A 78 -4.24 -22.92 4.47
N PHE A 79 -4.58 -21.75 5.02
CA PHE A 79 -3.61 -20.72 5.42
C PHE A 79 -3.13 -20.88 6.87
N GLY A 80 -3.54 -21.95 7.55
CA GLY A 80 -3.26 -22.20 8.95
C GLY A 80 -4.20 -21.45 9.90
N ARG A 81 -3.93 -21.59 11.20
CA ARG A 81 -4.69 -20.93 12.26
C ARG A 81 -3.87 -19.85 12.93
N SER A 82 -4.50 -18.75 13.25
CA SER A 82 -3.93 -17.72 14.09
C SER A 82 -3.93 -18.19 15.56
N TYR A 83 -2.78 -18.14 16.16
CA TYR A 83 -2.63 -18.43 17.58
C TYR A 83 -3.37 -17.41 18.44
N LYS A 84 -3.20 -16.11 18.13
CA LYS A 84 -3.77 -15.00 18.90
C LYS A 84 -5.28 -14.97 18.85
N TYR A 85 -5.86 -15.15 17.66
CA TYR A 85 -7.31 -15.04 17.45
C TYR A 85 -8.03 -16.38 17.59
N LYS A 86 -7.30 -17.51 17.64
CA LYS A 86 -7.84 -18.89 17.74
C LYS A 86 -8.84 -19.22 16.60
N MET A 87 -8.67 -18.55 15.46
CA MET A 87 -9.49 -18.67 14.26
C MET A 87 -8.61 -19.00 13.06
N ASP A 88 -9.22 -19.42 11.97
CA ASP A 88 -8.50 -19.60 10.71
C ASP A 88 -7.99 -18.26 10.20
N VAL A 89 -6.75 -18.25 9.68
CA VAL A 89 -6.08 -17.02 9.21
C VAL A 89 -6.95 -16.28 8.18
N LEU A 90 -7.61 -17.00 7.27
CA LEU A 90 -8.45 -16.41 6.24
C LEU A 90 -9.65 -15.65 6.83
N ASP A 91 -10.27 -16.18 7.89
CA ASP A 91 -11.43 -15.53 8.53
C ASP A 91 -11.02 -14.28 9.29
N VAL A 92 -9.84 -14.31 9.95
CA VAL A 92 -9.26 -13.13 10.57
C VAL A 92 -9.00 -12.04 9.53
N LEU A 93 -8.39 -12.39 8.39
CA LEU A 93 -8.12 -11.46 7.30
C LEU A 93 -9.40 -10.86 6.73
N LYS A 94 -10.41 -11.68 6.41
CA LYS A 94 -11.70 -11.21 5.87
C LYS A 94 -12.38 -10.21 6.81
N SER A 95 -12.28 -10.40 8.11
CA SER A 95 -12.88 -9.50 9.10
C SER A 95 -12.26 -8.09 9.12
N ARG A 96 -11.01 -7.95 8.67
CA ARG A 96 -10.21 -6.72 8.72
C ARG A 96 -10.02 -6.05 7.35
N LEU A 97 -10.00 -6.85 6.29
CA LEU A 97 -9.71 -6.39 4.93
C LEU A 97 -10.67 -5.27 4.47
N GLY A 98 -11.95 -5.40 4.77
CA GLY A 98 -12.95 -4.39 4.40
C GLY A 98 -12.66 -3.01 4.99
N ASN A 99 -12.19 -2.95 6.22
CA ASN A 99 -11.84 -1.69 6.87
C ASN A 99 -10.61 -1.04 6.25
N THR A 100 -9.55 -1.81 6.01
CA THR A 100 -8.34 -1.28 5.32
C THR A 100 -8.63 -0.82 3.90
N LEU A 101 -9.43 -1.59 3.15
CA LEU A 101 -9.82 -1.19 1.78
C LEU A 101 -10.68 0.08 1.79
N LEU A 102 -11.56 0.23 2.76
CA LEU A 102 -12.37 1.43 2.90
C LEU A 102 -11.52 2.65 3.26
N LEU A 103 -10.66 2.53 4.28
CA LEU A 103 -9.78 3.62 4.72
C LEU A 103 -8.73 3.96 3.67
N GLY A 104 -7.94 2.96 3.24
CA GLY A 104 -6.86 3.13 2.26
C GLY A 104 -7.37 3.50 0.87
N GLY A 105 -8.46 2.89 0.42
CA GLY A 105 -9.08 3.19 -0.88
C GLY A 105 -9.66 4.61 -0.93
N THR A 106 -10.36 5.03 0.13
CA THR A 106 -10.87 6.41 0.23
C THR A 106 -9.71 7.41 0.30
N GLY A 107 -8.69 7.12 1.12
CA GLY A 107 -7.47 7.94 1.21
C GLY A 107 -6.77 8.05 -0.14
N PHE A 108 -6.59 6.94 -0.85
CA PHE A 108 -6.00 6.90 -2.19
C PHE A 108 -6.75 7.80 -3.17
N LEU A 109 -8.08 7.71 -3.22
CA LEU A 109 -8.89 8.53 -4.11
C LEU A 109 -8.77 10.03 -3.79
N ILE A 110 -8.83 10.41 -2.51
CA ILE A 110 -8.71 11.81 -2.07
C ILE A 110 -7.32 12.34 -2.38
N ILE A 111 -6.26 11.57 -2.06
CA ILE A 111 -4.87 11.96 -2.30
C ILE A 111 -4.64 12.23 -3.78
N PHE A 112 -5.02 11.30 -4.66
CA PHE A 112 -4.71 11.45 -6.08
C PHE A 112 -5.61 12.46 -6.77
N ALA A 113 -6.91 12.53 -6.45
CA ALA A 113 -7.76 13.61 -6.95
C ALA A 113 -7.23 14.99 -6.51
N GLY A 114 -6.88 15.12 -5.23
CA GLY A 114 -6.31 16.35 -4.68
C GLY A 114 -4.94 16.68 -5.26
N ALA A 115 -4.04 15.72 -5.39
CA ALA A 115 -2.71 15.89 -5.97
C ALA A 115 -2.77 16.36 -7.42
N LEU A 116 -3.67 15.77 -8.22
CA LEU A 116 -3.89 16.22 -9.59
C LEU A 116 -4.39 17.66 -9.64
N LEU A 117 -5.40 17.98 -8.82
CA LEU A 117 -5.97 19.31 -8.74
C LEU A 117 -4.92 20.34 -8.31
N LEU A 118 -4.25 20.12 -7.19
CA LEU A 118 -3.25 21.04 -6.65
C LEU A 118 -2.05 21.18 -7.57
N GLY A 119 -1.54 20.07 -8.13
CA GLY A 119 -0.41 20.08 -9.06
C GLY A 119 -0.70 20.90 -10.33
N VAL A 120 -1.91 20.73 -10.90
CA VAL A 120 -2.34 21.52 -12.07
C VAL A 120 -2.52 23.00 -11.71
N ILE A 121 -3.13 23.33 -10.57
CA ILE A 121 -3.31 24.73 -10.13
C ILE A 121 -1.96 25.40 -9.91
N CYS A 122 -1.02 24.74 -9.23
CA CYS A 122 0.31 25.25 -8.99
C CYS A 122 1.08 25.48 -10.31
N ALA A 123 1.03 24.52 -11.25
CA ALA A 123 1.65 24.66 -12.55
C ALA A 123 1.00 25.77 -13.41
N TRP A 124 -0.33 25.94 -13.30
CA TRP A 124 -1.03 27.02 -13.99
C TRP A 124 -0.60 28.40 -13.51
N LYS A 125 -0.36 28.53 -12.22
CA LYS A 125 0.02 29.78 -11.51
C LYS A 125 1.52 29.78 -11.16
N GLU A 126 2.34 29.13 -11.95
CA GLU A 126 3.79 29.00 -11.71
C GLU A 126 4.41 30.34 -11.28
N GLY A 127 5.17 30.32 -10.17
CA GLY A 127 5.82 31.51 -9.60
C GLY A 127 4.90 32.52 -8.94
N GLY A 128 3.57 32.34 -9.03
CA GLY A 128 2.57 33.20 -8.40
C GLY A 128 2.48 32.94 -6.87
N TRP A 129 1.72 33.81 -6.19
CA TRP A 129 1.56 33.70 -4.73
C TRP A 129 0.89 32.38 -4.29
N LEU A 130 -0.09 31.90 -5.06
CA LEU A 130 -0.76 30.62 -4.79
C LEU A 130 0.21 29.43 -4.86
N ASP A 131 1.01 29.37 -5.94
CA ASP A 131 2.03 28.33 -6.10
C ASP A 131 3.04 28.35 -4.94
N LYS A 132 3.52 29.54 -4.57
CA LYS A 132 4.46 29.71 -3.45
C LYS A 132 3.88 29.29 -2.12
N ILE A 133 2.63 29.67 -1.82
CA ILE A 133 1.97 29.32 -0.55
C ILE A 133 1.73 27.81 -0.48
N ILE A 134 1.15 27.20 -1.53
CA ILE A 134 0.85 25.80 -1.55
C ILE A 134 2.13 24.97 -1.42
N CYS A 135 3.19 25.30 -2.18
CA CYS A 135 4.45 24.58 -2.09
C CYS A 135 5.11 24.72 -0.71
N LYS A 136 5.14 25.95 -0.13
CA LYS A 136 5.72 26.17 1.20
C LYS A 136 4.92 25.47 2.29
N ALA A 137 3.59 25.59 2.28
CA ALA A 137 2.73 24.92 3.24
C ALA A 137 2.89 23.39 3.15
N GLY A 138 2.93 22.85 1.93
CA GLY A 138 3.15 21.44 1.70
C GLY A 138 4.49 20.96 2.26
N THR A 139 5.57 21.72 2.03
CA THR A 139 6.89 21.37 2.58
C THR A 139 6.87 21.38 4.12
N ILE A 140 6.25 22.38 4.76
CA ILE A 140 6.15 22.44 6.22
C ILE A 140 5.38 21.24 6.76
N ILE A 141 4.25 20.93 6.16
CA ILE A 141 3.37 19.84 6.59
C ILE A 141 4.07 18.49 6.43
N SER A 142 4.81 18.28 5.33
CA SER A 142 5.56 17.03 5.10
C SER A 142 6.72 16.81 6.09
N CYS A 143 7.12 17.83 6.87
CA CYS A 143 8.09 17.66 7.95
C CYS A 143 7.47 17.17 9.26
N VAL A 144 6.14 17.11 9.34
CA VAL A 144 5.43 16.67 10.56
C VAL A 144 5.32 15.15 10.56
N PRO A 145 5.84 14.43 11.57
CA PRO A 145 5.70 12.99 11.62
C PRO A 145 4.22 12.55 11.71
N GLU A 146 3.84 11.54 10.93
CA GLU A 146 2.46 11.03 10.83
C GLU A 146 1.85 10.68 12.20
N PHE A 147 2.57 9.92 13.02
CA PHE A 147 2.09 9.54 14.34
C PHE A 147 1.87 10.73 15.27
N TRP A 148 2.74 11.76 15.17
CA TRP A 148 2.62 12.97 15.97
C TRP A 148 1.38 13.77 15.54
N LEU A 149 1.17 13.94 14.25
CA LEU A 149 -0.05 14.57 13.71
C LEU A 149 -1.31 13.84 14.20
N ALA A 150 -1.31 12.51 14.15
CA ALA A 150 -2.43 11.70 14.63
C ALA A 150 -2.74 11.97 16.11
N LEU A 151 -1.73 12.01 16.97
CA LEU A 151 -1.90 12.30 18.40
C LEU A 151 -2.43 13.70 18.65
N VAL A 152 -1.91 14.71 17.93
CA VAL A 152 -2.41 16.09 18.02
C VAL A 152 -3.87 16.18 17.59
N LEU A 153 -4.25 15.52 16.49
CA LEU A 153 -5.64 15.50 16.03
C LEU A 153 -6.58 14.83 17.03
N ILE A 154 -6.16 13.72 17.65
CA ILE A 154 -6.92 13.08 18.73
C ILE A 154 -7.10 14.05 19.90
N LEU A 155 -6.00 14.65 20.36
CA LEU A 155 -6.03 15.57 21.50
C LEU A 155 -6.98 16.74 21.26
N VAL A 156 -6.90 17.36 20.10
CA VAL A 156 -7.71 18.53 19.75
C VAL A 156 -9.17 18.14 19.47
N PHE A 157 -9.40 17.27 18.51
CA PHE A 157 -10.76 17.02 18.01
C PHE A 157 -11.55 15.99 18.80
N SER A 158 -10.89 15.02 19.45
CA SER A 158 -11.59 13.99 20.20
C SER A 158 -11.64 14.30 21.70
N VAL A 159 -10.53 14.75 22.28
CA VAL A 159 -10.45 14.97 23.74
C VAL A 159 -10.95 16.37 24.11
N SER A 160 -10.38 17.43 23.48
CA SER A 160 -10.70 18.81 23.87
C SER A 160 -12.04 19.29 23.31
N LEU A 161 -12.25 19.13 22.00
CA LEU A 161 -13.48 19.62 21.33
C LEU A 161 -14.62 18.59 21.39
N ARG A 162 -14.30 17.30 21.52
CA ARG A 162 -15.28 16.19 21.51
C ARG A 162 -16.15 16.12 20.25
N TRP A 163 -15.60 16.55 19.10
CA TRP A 163 -16.32 16.56 17.83
C TRP A 163 -16.27 15.22 17.11
N LEU A 164 -15.15 14.51 17.24
CA LEU A 164 -14.86 13.29 16.49
C LEU A 164 -14.40 12.17 17.43
N PRO A 165 -14.68 10.92 17.08
CA PRO A 165 -14.24 9.76 17.86
C PRO A 165 -12.71 9.63 17.82
N SER A 166 -12.14 9.13 18.92
CA SER A 166 -10.67 8.98 19.07
C SER A 166 -10.14 7.67 18.50
N SER A 167 -10.98 6.64 18.34
CA SER A 167 -10.53 5.28 17.99
C SER A 167 -11.65 4.40 17.44
N GLY A 168 -11.26 3.30 16.78
CA GLY A 168 -12.15 2.32 16.21
C GLY A 168 -12.64 2.67 14.80
N ALA A 169 -13.39 1.78 14.17
CA ALA A 169 -14.02 1.98 12.86
C ALA A 169 -15.50 2.37 12.96
N TYR A 170 -16.10 2.21 14.13
CA TYR A 170 -17.48 2.52 14.49
C TYR A 170 -17.67 2.40 16.00
N ALA A 171 -18.72 2.98 16.55
CA ALA A 171 -19.11 2.82 17.94
C ALA A 171 -19.73 1.42 18.17
N VAL A 172 -19.66 0.93 19.40
CA VAL A 172 -20.22 -0.39 19.76
C VAL A 172 -21.71 -0.45 19.43
N GLY A 173 -22.12 -1.44 18.65
CA GLY A 173 -23.50 -1.60 18.19
C GLY A 173 -23.88 -0.75 16.96
N GLN A 174 -22.95 -0.01 16.38
CA GLN A 174 -23.16 0.85 15.21
C GLN A 174 -22.46 0.34 13.94
N GLU A 175 -22.17 -0.97 13.84
CA GLU A 175 -21.41 -1.58 12.74
C GLU A 175 -22.01 -1.31 11.34
N LYS A 176 -23.34 -1.15 11.28
CA LYS A 176 -24.09 -0.89 10.04
C LYS A 176 -24.37 0.59 9.78
N ASN A 177 -24.04 1.46 10.73
CA ASN A 177 -24.32 2.89 10.60
C ASN A 177 -23.21 3.57 9.79
N ILE A 178 -23.55 3.96 8.55
CA ILE A 178 -22.61 4.60 7.62
C ILE A 178 -22.13 5.95 8.15
N SER A 179 -23.01 6.74 8.77
CA SER A 179 -22.63 8.06 9.31
C SER A 179 -21.60 7.93 10.43
N ASP A 180 -21.79 6.96 11.32
CA ASP A 180 -20.84 6.67 12.40
C ASP A 180 -19.48 6.21 11.85
N ARG A 181 -19.48 5.33 10.85
CA ARG A 181 -18.25 4.92 10.15
C ARG A 181 -17.51 6.08 9.50
N ILE A 182 -18.22 7.01 8.86
CA ILE A 182 -17.61 8.20 8.28
C ILE A 182 -16.94 9.05 9.36
N LEU A 183 -17.61 9.29 10.50
CA LEU A 183 -17.03 10.05 11.61
C LEU A 183 -15.72 9.43 12.13
N HIS A 184 -15.67 8.10 12.27
CA HIS A 184 -14.47 7.38 12.70
C HIS A 184 -13.34 7.40 11.64
N MET A 185 -13.65 7.62 10.38
CA MET A 185 -12.66 7.70 9.30
C MET A 185 -12.04 9.10 9.16
N ILE A 186 -12.69 10.18 9.62
CA ILE A 186 -12.24 11.56 9.36
C ILE A 186 -10.81 11.79 9.85
N LEU A 187 -10.51 11.48 11.10
CA LEU A 187 -9.18 11.73 11.67
C LEU A 187 -8.09 10.84 11.03
N PRO A 188 -8.27 9.51 10.90
CA PRO A 188 -7.32 8.67 10.18
C PRO A 188 -7.09 9.12 8.74
N LEU A 189 -8.15 9.45 7.99
CA LEU A 189 -8.05 9.96 6.63
C LEU A 189 -7.30 11.29 6.55
N THR A 190 -7.55 12.19 7.49
CA THR A 190 -6.85 13.49 7.55
C THR A 190 -5.34 13.27 7.67
N VAL A 191 -4.90 12.33 8.51
CA VAL A 191 -3.48 12.00 8.68
C VAL A 191 -2.90 11.47 7.37
N ILE A 192 -3.48 10.41 6.81
CA ILE A 192 -3.01 9.76 5.58
C ILE A 192 -2.97 10.75 4.41
N VAL A 193 -4.05 11.54 4.25
CA VAL A 193 -4.15 12.52 3.16
C VAL A 193 -3.12 13.64 3.34
N THR A 194 -2.97 14.16 4.54
CA THR A 194 -2.05 15.27 4.81
C THR A 194 -0.60 14.90 4.52
N GLU A 195 -0.19 13.69 4.86
CA GLU A 195 1.18 13.22 4.62
C GLU A 195 1.49 13.06 3.13
N HIS A 196 0.57 12.47 2.38
CA HIS A 196 0.83 12.05 1.00
C HIS A 196 0.43 13.08 -0.06
N LEU A 197 -0.60 13.90 0.19
CA LEU A 197 -1.19 14.82 -0.78
C LEU A 197 -0.15 15.80 -1.37
N TRP A 198 0.68 16.38 -0.50
CA TRP A 198 1.65 17.40 -0.91
C TRP A 198 2.78 16.81 -1.74
N TYR A 199 3.27 15.65 -1.34
CA TYR A 199 4.31 14.92 -2.06
C TYR A 199 3.89 14.60 -3.50
N TYR A 200 2.71 13.98 -3.66
CA TYR A 200 2.20 13.65 -4.99
C TYR A 200 1.74 14.87 -5.77
N GLY A 201 1.18 15.87 -5.10
CA GLY A 201 0.84 17.15 -5.72
C GLY A 201 2.06 17.86 -6.32
N TYR A 202 3.18 17.83 -5.61
CA TYR A 202 4.45 18.37 -6.09
C TYR A 202 5.00 17.58 -7.29
N MET A 203 4.91 16.25 -7.27
CA MET A 203 5.30 15.42 -8.42
C MET A 203 4.47 15.74 -9.67
N VAL A 204 3.15 15.85 -9.52
CA VAL A 204 2.25 16.24 -10.61
C VAL A 204 2.57 17.64 -11.13
N ARG A 205 2.81 18.60 -10.22
CA ARG A 205 3.23 19.96 -10.58
C ARG A 205 4.48 19.97 -11.47
N ASN A 206 5.52 19.24 -11.07
CA ASN A 206 6.77 19.18 -11.82
C ASN A 206 6.56 18.56 -13.20
N LYS A 207 5.85 17.44 -13.30
CA LYS A 207 5.52 16.83 -14.59
C LYS A 207 4.71 17.75 -15.49
N MET A 208 3.76 18.50 -14.92
CA MET A 208 2.99 19.48 -15.69
C MET A 208 3.86 20.64 -16.18
N LEU A 209 4.84 21.11 -15.39
CA LEU A 209 5.78 22.17 -15.79
C LEU A 209 6.72 21.70 -16.91
N ASP A 210 7.18 20.45 -16.86
CA ASP A 210 7.99 19.87 -17.95
C ASP A 210 7.20 19.89 -19.26
N GLU A 211 5.93 19.47 -19.24
CA GLU A 211 5.07 19.49 -20.43
C GLU A 211 4.74 20.90 -20.93
N ILE A 212 4.54 21.88 -20.04
CA ILE A 212 4.25 23.28 -20.43
C ILE A 212 5.42 23.90 -21.21
N ARG A 213 6.64 23.42 -20.97
CA ARG A 213 7.88 23.89 -21.63
C ARG A 213 8.23 23.15 -22.92
N ALA A 214 7.48 22.10 -23.26
CA ALA A 214 7.72 21.30 -24.45
C ALA A 214 7.41 22.08 -25.76
N ASP A 215 8.11 21.76 -26.86
CA ASP A 215 7.98 22.44 -28.14
C ASP A 215 6.58 22.41 -28.74
N TYR A 216 5.83 21.33 -28.55
CA TYR A 216 4.45 21.27 -29.03
C TYR A 216 3.54 22.30 -28.37
N VAL A 217 3.85 22.73 -27.13
CA VAL A 217 3.11 23.80 -26.44
C VAL A 217 3.44 25.16 -27.05
N LEU A 218 4.69 25.42 -27.46
CA LEU A 218 5.07 26.62 -28.22
C LEU A 218 4.29 26.69 -29.53
N LEU A 219 4.24 25.59 -30.27
CA LEU A 219 3.46 25.50 -31.50
C LEU A 219 1.96 25.74 -31.26
N ALA A 220 1.41 25.17 -30.21
CA ALA A 220 -0.01 25.37 -29.83
C ALA A 220 -0.31 26.84 -29.50
N LYS A 221 0.61 27.52 -28.79
CA LYS A 221 0.50 28.96 -28.50
C LYS A 221 0.58 29.80 -29.77
N ALA A 222 1.51 29.47 -30.69
CA ALA A 222 1.63 30.14 -31.99
C ALA A 222 0.38 30.01 -32.86
N LYS A 223 -0.35 28.89 -32.73
CA LYS A 223 -1.67 28.65 -33.36
C LYS A 223 -2.83 29.35 -32.64
N GLY A 224 -2.58 30.13 -31.60
CA GLY A 224 -3.62 30.85 -30.85
C GLY A 224 -4.52 29.97 -29.96
N ILE A 225 -4.11 28.74 -29.64
CA ILE A 225 -4.88 27.86 -28.76
C ILE A 225 -4.88 28.43 -27.33
N LYS A 226 -6.04 28.50 -26.71
CA LYS A 226 -6.21 29.05 -25.35
C LYS A 226 -5.39 28.23 -24.33
N LYS A 227 -4.74 28.93 -23.38
CA LYS A 227 -3.94 28.30 -22.29
C LYS A 227 -4.68 27.17 -21.57
N SER A 228 -5.98 27.34 -21.28
CA SER A 228 -6.81 26.31 -20.64
C SER A 228 -6.86 25.01 -21.46
N ARG A 229 -7.05 25.12 -22.76
CA ARG A 229 -7.10 23.94 -23.64
C ARG A 229 -5.74 23.26 -23.77
N ILE A 230 -4.66 24.05 -23.84
CA ILE A 230 -3.30 23.51 -23.85
C ILE A 230 -3.06 22.69 -22.59
N MET A 231 -3.35 23.24 -21.40
CA MET A 231 -3.08 22.58 -20.14
C MET A 231 -4.00 21.39 -19.87
N LEU A 232 -5.33 21.59 -19.98
CA LEU A 232 -6.30 20.58 -19.55
C LEU A 232 -6.52 19.46 -20.59
N VAL A 233 -6.12 19.67 -21.85
CA VAL A 233 -6.28 18.65 -22.90
C VAL A 233 -4.91 18.10 -23.34
N HIS A 234 -3.99 18.98 -23.78
CA HIS A 234 -2.74 18.52 -24.37
C HIS A 234 -1.74 18.07 -23.28
N CYS A 235 -1.41 18.95 -22.33
CA CYS A 235 -0.45 18.61 -21.27
C CYS A 235 -1.00 17.50 -20.36
N MET A 236 -2.30 17.59 -19.97
CA MET A 236 -2.92 16.58 -19.12
C MET A 236 -2.84 15.17 -19.74
N ARG A 237 -3.11 15.05 -21.03
CA ARG A 237 -3.03 13.75 -21.73
C ARG A 237 -1.61 13.18 -21.69
N ASN A 238 -0.59 14.04 -21.85
CA ASN A 238 0.80 13.60 -21.87
C ASN A 238 1.35 13.23 -20.49
N ILE A 239 0.88 13.88 -19.40
CA ILE A 239 1.30 13.50 -18.05
C ILE A 239 0.60 12.24 -17.54
N MET A 240 -0.51 11.81 -18.15
CA MET A 240 -1.35 10.73 -17.64
C MET A 240 -0.59 9.41 -17.46
N PRO A 241 0.30 8.95 -18.37
CA PRO A 241 1.11 7.76 -18.14
C PRO A 241 2.00 7.87 -16.91
N SER A 242 2.70 9.00 -16.74
CA SER A 242 3.54 9.25 -15.57
C SER A 242 2.71 9.32 -14.28
N TYR A 243 1.55 9.95 -14.33
CA TYR A 243 0.63 10.03 -13.21
C TYR A 243 0.11 8.65 -12.75
N LEU A 244 -0.26 7.78 -13.69
CA LEU A 244 -0.66 6.40 -13.39
C LEU A 244 0.49 5.57 -12.81
N SER A 245 1.72 5.79 -13.28
CA SER A 245 2.91 5.16 -12.68
C SER A 245 3.11 5.60 -11.23
N ILE A 246 2.96 6.89 -10.95
CA ILE A 246 3.03 7.44 -9.60
C ILE A 246 1.94 6.81 -8.71
N MET A 247 0.71 6.72 -9.19
CA MET A 247 -0.40 6.07 -8.48
C MET A 247 -0.08 4.61 -8.12
N ALA A 248 0.50 3.84 -9.04
CA ALA A 248 0.83 2.45 -8.79
C ALA A 248 1.93 2.27 -7.73
N ILE A 249 2.99 3.06 -7.82
CA ILE A 249 4.09 3.03 -6.84
C ILE A 249 3.59 3.46 -5.47
N SER A 250 2.66 4.41 -5.42
CA SER A 250 2.11 4.93 -4.17
C SER A 250 1.28 3.94 -3.37
N VAL A 251 0.77 2.88 -3.99
CA VAL A 251 0.04 1.82 -3.27
C VAL A 251 0.86 1.29 -2.10
N THR A 252 2.17 1.07 -2.31
CA THR A 252 3.09 0.62 -1.25
C THR A 252 3.20 1.64 -0.11
N HIS A 253 3.35 2.92 -0.45
CA HIS A 253 3.51 4.01 0.52
C HIS A 253 2.22 4.22 1.32
N ILE A 254 1.07 4.24 0.66
CA ILE A 254 -0.23 4.42 1.31
C ILE A 254 -0.57 3.22 2.20
N MET A 255 -0.22 1.98 1.78
CA MET A 255 -0.37 0.81 2.64
C MET A 255 0.50 0.92 3.90
N GLY A 256 1.71 1.51 3.81
CA GLY A 256 2.56 1.80 4.96
C GLY A 256 1.95 2.86 5.89
N GLY A 257 1.44 3.96 5.32
CA GLY A 257 0.79 5.04 6.06
C GLY A 257 -0.52 4.61 6.73
N THR A 258 -1.34 3.80 6.05
CA THR A 258 -2.54 3.24 6.69
C THR A 258 -2.22 2.42 7.93
N TYR A 259 -1.08 1.72 7.95
CA TYR A 259 -0.62 0.97 9.11
C TYR A 259 -0.42 1.87 10.35
N VAL A 260 0.23 3.03 10.21
CA VAL A 260 0.45 3.96 11.33
C VAL A 260 -0.88 4.54 11.80
N ALA A 261 -1.72 5.01 10.87
CA ALA A 261 -3.04 5.53 11.18
C ALA A 261 -3.93 4.47 11.85
N GLU A 262 -3.99 3.24 11.31
CA GLU A 262 -4.75 2.14 11.90
C GLU A 262 -4.29 1.84 13.34
N THR A 263 -2.98 1.85 13.58
CA THR A 263 -2.43 1.54 14.90
C THR A 263 -2.72 2.65 15.91
N VAL A 264 -2.49 3.91 15.57
CA VAL A 264 -2.70 5.04 16.48
C VAL A 264 -4.17 5.24 16.82
N PHE A 265 -5.05 5.14 15.82
CA PHE A 265 -6.50 5.26 16.01
C PHE A 265 -7.17 3.94 16.42
N SER A 266 -6.40 2.87 16.67
CA SER A 266 -6.96 1.52 16.94
C SER A 266 -8.02 1.12 15.91
N TYR A 267 -7.84 1.53 14.66
CA TYR A 267 -8.74 1.22 13.56
C TYR A 267 -8.51 -0.23 13.14
N PRO A 268 -9.53 -1.10 13.14
CA PRO A 268 -9.36 -2.53 12.99
C PRO A 268 -9.10 -2.94 11.53
N GLY A 269 -7.88 -2.74 11.06
CA GLY A 269 -7.42 -3.04 9.70
C GLY A 269 -6.33 -4.11 9.63
N ILE A 270 -5.79 -4.31 8.41
CA ILE A 270 -4.71 -5.27 8.11
C ILE A 270 -3.36 -4.78 8.66
N GLY A 271 -3.12 -3.47 8.69
CA GLY A 271 -1.89 -2.90 9.25
C GLY A 271 -1.80 -3.16 10.76
N THR A 272 -2.87 -2.87 11.50
CA THR A 272 -2.97 -3.20 12.94
C THR A 272 -2.80 -4.70 13.14
N LEU A 273 -3.41 -5.52 12.28
CA LEU A 273 -3.31 -6.97 12.35
C LEU A 273 -1.86 -7.46 12.14
N ALA A 274 -1.12 -6.87 11.19
CA ALA A 274 0.28 -7.18 10.94
C ALA A 274 1.16 -6.87 12.16
N TYR A 275 0.97 -5.69 12.76
CA TYR A 275 1.67 -5.29 13.97
C TYR A 275 1.42 -6.25 15.13
N GLU A 276 0.16 -6.55 15.38
CA GLU A 276 -0.21 -7.46 16.45
C GLU A 276 0.36 -8.86 16.21
N SER A 277 0.32 -9.35 14.96
CA SER A 277 0.87 -10.66 14.60
C SER A 277 2.39 -10.71 14.84
N ALA A 278 3.11 -9.66 14.49
CA ALA A 278 4.55 -9.54 14.76
C ALA A 278 4.83 -9.49 16.28
N ARG A 279 4.09 -8.66 17.01
CA ARG A 279 4.24 -8.48 18.46
C ARG A 279 3.97 -9.77 19.26
N TYR A 280 2.95 -10.53 18.85
CA TYR A 280 2.55 -11.77 19.51
C TYR A 280 3.18 -13.02 18.89
N LYS A 281 4.12 -12.87 17.94
CA LYS A 281 4.81 -13.97 17.26
C LYS A 281 3.86 -14.94 16.53
N ASP A 282 2.72 -14.43 16.05
CA ASP A 282 1.76 -15.19 15.25
C ASP A 282 2.24 -15.24 13.79
N TYR A 283 3.29 -16.05 13.55
CA TYR A 283 3.97 -16.09 12.26
C TYR A 283 3.10 -16.64 11.14
N ASN A 284 2.13 -17.53 11.45
CA ASN A 284 1.19 -18.03 10.44
C ASN A 284 0.37 -16.88 9.84
N LEU A 285 -0.18 -16.02 10.70
CA LEU A 285 -0.95 -14.86 10.28
C LEU A 285 -0.05 -13.82 9.61
N LEU A 286 1.12 -13.54 10.18
CA LEU A 286 2.07 -12.54 9.64
C LEU A 286 2.57 -12.90 8.24
N MET A 287 2.91 -14.19 7.99
CA MET A 287 3.34 -14.67 6.67
C MET A 287 2.27 -14.41 5.60
N ILE A 288 1.02 -14.73 5.91
CA ILE A 288 -0.07 -14.58 4.94
C ILE A 288 -0.40 -13.11 4.70
N ILE A 289 -0.35 -12.25 5.74
CA ILE A 289 -0.51 -10.80 5.58
C ILE A 289 0.60 -10.25 4.67
N SER A 290 1.85 -10.60 4.92
CA SER A 290 3.00 -10.16 4.12
C SER A 290 2.89 -10.61 2.68
N LEU A 291 2.52 -11.88 2.45
CA LEU A 291 2.33 -12.44 1.12
C LEU A 291 1.19 -11.74 0.37
N MET A 292 0.04 -11.56 1.03
CA MET A 292 -1.12 -10.87 0.44
C MET A 292 -0.78 -9.41 0.08
N SER A 293 -0.13 -8.68 0.98
CA SER A 293 0.29 -7.29 0.73
C SER A 293 1.25 -7.21 -0.45
N GLY A 294 2.25 -8.09 -0.50
CA GLY A 294 3.20 -8.13 -1.61
C GLY A 294 2.55 -8.50 -2.94
N ILE A 295 1.61 -9.45 -2.97
CA ILE A 295 0.83 -9.79 -4.18
C ILE A 295 0.05 -8.58 -4.67
N ILE A 296 -0.63 -7.85 -3.78
CA ILE A 296 -1.38 -6.64 -4.14
C ILE A 296 -0.44 -5.59 -4.76
N ILE A 297 0.71 -5.33 -4.15
CA ILE A 297 1.70 -4.38 -4.65
C ILE A 297 2.21 -4.78 -6.03
N ILE A 298 2.61 -6.03 -6.23
CA ILE A 298 3.11 -6.54 -7.51
C ILE A 298 2.01 -6.47 -8.58
N ALA A 299 0.77 -6.84 -8.23
CA ALA A 299 -0.37 -6.78 -9.14
C ALA A 299 -0.70 -5.35 -9.56
N CYS A 300 -0.72 -4.38 -8.63
CA CYS A 300 -0.94 -2.96 -8.92
C CYS A 300 0.14 -2.40 -9.83
N ASN A 301 1.41 -2.70 -9.56
CA ASN A 301 2.53 -2.27 -10.41
C ASN A 301 2.43 -2.86 -11.83
N MET A 302 2.08 -4.14 -11.95
CA MET A 302 1.90 -4.78 -13.24
C MET A 302 0.69 -4.20 -14.00
N ALA A 303 -0.42 -3.96 -13.32
CA ALA A 303 -1.61 -3.34 -13.92
C ALA A 303 -1.29 -1.92 -14.44
N ALA A 304 -0.57 -1.12 -13.67
CA ALA A 304 -0.14 0.21 -14.10
C ALA A 304 0.78 0.17 -15.33
N GLN A 305 1.73 -0.77 -15.37
CA GLN A 305 2.58 -0.93 -16.54
C GLN A 305 1.78 -1.28 -17.79
N ILE A 306 0.83 -2.20 -17.68
CA ILE A 306 -0.05 -2.57 -18.79
C ILE A 306 -0.91 -1.38 -19.25
N LEU A 307 -1.42 -0.61 -18.30
CA LEU A 307 -2.26 0.55 -18.59
C LEU A 307 -1.45 1.67 -19.26
N ASN A 308 -0.24 1.95 -18.77
CA ASN A 308 0.66 2.94 -19.37
C ASN A 308 1.00 2.62 -20.82
N GLU A 309 1.31 1.37 -21.12
CA GLU A 309 1.61 0.92 -22.47
C GLU A 309 0.42 0.97 -23.43
N ARG A 310 -0.82 0.94 -22.90
CA ARG A 310 -2.02 1.16 -23.68
C ARG A 310 -2.26 2.65 -23.96
N ILE A 311 -1.92 3.51 -23.01
CA ILE A 311 -2.12 4.96 -23.12
C ILE A 311 -1.02 5.59 -24.00
N ASP A 312 0.24 5.16 -23.81
CA ASP A 312 1.39 5.61 -24.60
C ASP A 312 2.14 4.40 -25.21
N PRO A 313 1.81 4.03 -26.46
CA PRO A 313 2.49 2.94 -27.15
C PRO A 313 4.00 3.14 -27.37
N ARG A 314 4.51 4.37 -27.30
CA ARG A 314 5.94 4.69 -27.47
C ARG A 314 6.78 4.08 -26.34
N MET A 315 6.25 4.00 -25.13
CA MET A 315 6.91 3.35 -24.00
C MET A 315 7.15 1.84 -24.24
N ARG A 316 6.37 1.21 -25.09
CA ARG A 316 6.55 -0.20 -25.47
C ARG A 316 7.75 -0.38 -26.41
N ILE A 317 7.95 0.55 -27.33
CA ILE A 317 9.03 0.50 -28.34
C ILE A 317 10.39 0.75 -27.67
N SER A 318 10.48 1.76 -26.80
CA SER A 318 11.70 2.08 -26.05
C SER A 318 12.22 0.89 -25.22
N ARG A 319 11.32 0.16 -24.53
CA ARG A 319 11.71 -1.02 -23.77
C ARG A 319 12.09 -2.24 -24.64
N GLN A 320 11.54 -2.34 -25.85
CA GLN A 320 11.95 -3.40 -26.76
C GLN A 320 13.36 -3.16 -27.33
N SER A 321 13.71 -1.91 -27.58
CA SER A 321 15.08 -1.56 -27.98
C SER A 321 16.11 -1.76 -26.86
N GLU A 322 15.77 -1.40 -25.62
CA GLU A 322 16.63 -1.67 -24.45
C GLU A 322 16.87 -3.18 -24.23
N MET A 323 15.83 -4.02 -24.40
CA MET A 323 15.99 -5.47 -24.27
C MET A 323 16.82 -6.09 -25.42
N GLN A 324 16.70 -5.56 -26.65
CA GLN A 324 17.51 -6.00 -27.78
C GLN A 324 18.98 -5.59 -27.65
N GLU A 325 19.25 -4.43 -27.01
CA GLU A 325 20.62 -4.03 -26.72
C GLU A 325 21.26 -4.97 -25.68
N VAL A 326 20.54 -5.36 -24.63
CA VAL A 326 21.07 -6.31 -23.62
C VAL A 326 21.32 -7.69 -24.24
N ASP A 327 20.39 -8.20 -25.04
CA ASP A 327 20.56 -9.51 -25.73
C ASP A 327 21.72 -9.49 -26.78
N ASN A 328 22.14 -8.31 -27.26
CA ASN A 328 23.29 -8.18 -28.17
C ASN A 328 24.65 -8.07 -27.45
N TYR A 329 24.65 -7.86 -26.13
CA TYR A 329 25.86 -7.78 -25.31
C TYR A 329 26.18 -9.08 -24.56
N GLU A 330 25.28 -10.08 -24.57
CA GLU A 330 25.51 -11.46 -24.12
C GLU A 330 25.90 -12.37 -25.31
#